data_677a437bceb8fe88aee8e2f45f5a1316
#
_entry.id   677a437bceb8fe88aee8e2f45f5a1316
#
_cell.length_a   1.000
_cell.length_b   1.000
_cell.length_c   1.000
_cell.angle_alpha   90.00
_cell.angle_beta   90.00
_cell.angle_gamma   90.00
#
_symmetry.space_group_name_H-M   'P 1'
#
loop_
_entity.id
_entity.type
_entity.pdbx_description
1 polymer ?
#
loop_
_entity_poly.entity_id
_entity_poly.type
_entity_poly.pdbx_seq_one_letter_code
_entity_poly.pdbx_strand_id
1 'polypeptide(L)'
;LGSVPLISIMGYVDRDIQLLCQSSGWFPRPTAKWKGPQGQDLSTDSRTNTDMHGLFDVEISLTVQENAGSISCFMQHAHLSREVESRVQIGETFFQPSPWRLASILLGLLCGALCVVVMGMTIVFFKSKGKIQAELAWRRKHGQAELRDARKHAVEVTLDPETAHPQLCVSDLKTVTQRKALQDVPYSEKRFTRKSVVASQGFQAGKHYWEVDVGQNVGWCVGVCRDDVDRRKNNVTLSSHNGYWVLRLNEEHSYFILHPRVINLPPSTPPTRVGIFLDYEGGTISFFNTNDQSLIHTLTCQFEGLLRPYIQHVIYDEKNGTPIFICPVSWGSEREDPA
;
A
#
# COMPACT_ATOMS: atom_id res chain seq x y z
N LEU A 1 12.74 50.62 63.33
CA LEU A 1 13.47 49.57 62.55
C LEU A 1 12.56 49.06 61.53
N GLY A 2 12.95 49.14 60.22
CA GLY A 2 12.18 48.65 59.09
C GLY A 2 12.07 47.12 59.01
N SER A 3 11.39 46.65 57.99
CA SER A 3 11.20 45.20 57.70
C SER A 3 12.49 44.54 57.24
N VAL A 4 12.53 43.20 57.41
CA VAL A 4 13.62 42.40 56.80
C VAL A 4 13.59 42.56 55.29
N PRO A 5 14.73 42.78 54.62
CA PRO A 5 14.76 42.89 53.17
C PRO A 5 14.26 41.63 52.49
N LEU A 6 13.38 41.79 51.50
CA LEU A 6 12.84 40.71 50.66
C LEU A 6 13.54 40.77 49.30
N ILE A 7 14.18 39.67 48.89
CA ILE A 7 14.79 39.55 47.59
C ILE A 7 13.81 38.81 46.64
N SER A 8 13.51 39.42 45.51
CA SER A 8 12.68 38.82 44.45
C SER A 8 13.40 38.82 43.11
N ILE A 9 13.11 37.82 42.27
CA ILE A 9 13.62 37.72 40.89
C ILE A 9 12.57 38.40 39.98
N MET A 10 12.98 39.47 39.29
CA MET A 10 12.12 40.25 38.41
C MET A 10 12.00 39.66 36.99
N GLY A 11 13.06 38.97 36.53
CA GLY A 11 13.08 38.37 35.22
C GLY A 11 14.50 38.14 34.71
N TYR A 12 14.57 37.72 33.43
CA TYR A 12 15.82 37.54 32.68
C TYR A 12 15.91 38.62 31.60
N VAL A 13 17.06 39.29 31.56
CA VAL A 13 17.41 40.29 30.55
C VAL A 13 18.76 39.90 29.97
N ASP A 14 18.80 39.58 28.66
CA ASP A 14 20.02 39.26 27.92
C ASP A 14 20.94 38.18 28.57
N ARG A 15 20.37 37.15 29.14
CA ARG A 15 21.01 36.08 29.93
C ARG A 15 21.38 36.43 31.35
N ASP A 16 21.14 37.65 31.79
CA ASP A 16 21.37 38.07 33.18
C ASP A 16 20.06 37.98 33.97
N ILE A 17 20.18 37.78 35.30
CA ILE A 17 19.05 37.77 36.24
C ILE A 17 18.92 39.13 36.88
N GLN A 18 17.74 39.73 36.80
CA GLN A 18 17.45 40.96 37.52
C GLN A 18 16.85 40.66 38.90
N LEU A 19 17.53 41.07 39.94
CA LEU A 19 17.10 40.94 41.31
C LEU A 19 16.57 42.27 41.83
N LEU A 20 15.55 42.23 42.67
CA LEU A 20 15.00 43.36 43.39
C LEU A 20 15.02 43.04 44.87
N CYS A 21 15.57 43.93 45.66
CA CYS A 21 15.50 43.90 47.13
C CYS A 21 14.62 45.04 47.61
N GLN A 22 13.60 44.71 48.39
CA GLN A 22 12.63 45.66 48.96
C GLN A 22 12.58 45.57 50.47
N SER A 23 12.53 46.73 51.15
CA SER A 23 12.32 46.82 52.60
C SER A 23 11.58 48.07 52.91
N SER A 24 10.65 48.00 53.85
CA SER A 24 9.71 49.09 54.19
C SER A 24 9.71 49.47 55.67
N GLY A 25 9.18 50.66 55.96
CA GLY A 25 8.93 51.10 57.35
C GLY A 25 10.19 51.64 58.06
N TRP A 26 11.12 52.24 57.37
CA TRP A 26 12.38 52.78 57.98
C TRP A 26 12.25 54.25 58.41
N PHE A 27 12.81 54.53 59.57
CA PHE A 27 13.03 55.93 60.02
C PHE A 27 14.29 56.03 60.86
N PRO A 28 15.18 56.92 60.58
CA PRO A 28 15.33 57.73 59.34
C PRO A 28 15.69 56.84 58.15
N ARG A 29 15.90 57.46 56.96
CA ARG A 29 16.22 56.75 55.69
C ARG A 29 17.40 55.82 55.89
N PRO A 30 17.31 54.51 55.55
CA PRO A 30 18.39 53.55 55.66
C PRO A 30 19.36 53.65 54.48
N THR A 31 20.59 53.14 54.68
CA THR A 31 21.51 52.85 53.58
C THR A 31 21.31 51.44 53.12
N ALA A 32 21.02 51.28 51.85
CA ALA A 32 20.81 49.99 51.21
C ALA A 32 21.96 49.68 50.27
N LYS A 33 22.47 48.43 50.32
CA LYS A 33 23.57 47.97 49.45
C LYS A 33 23.45 46.51 49.12
N TRP A 34 23.90 46.16 47.91
CA TRP A 34 24.13 44.77 47.53
C TRP A 34 25.58 44.41 47.77
N LYS A 35 25.86 43.26 48.37
CA LYS A 35 27.21 42.70 48.54
C LYS A 35 27.35 41.38 47.81
N GLY A 36 28.43 41.21 47.09
CA GLY A 36 28.81 39.98 46.42
C GLY A 36 29.38 38.91 47.35
N PRO A 37 29.78 37.76 46.84
CA PRO A 37 30.27 36.61 47.60
C PRO A 37 31.52 36.92 48.52
N GLN A 38 32.34 37.86 48.09
CA GLN A 38 33.55 38.27 48.80
C GLN A 38 33.32 39.51 49.69
N GLY A 39 32.06 39.94 49.91
CA GLY A 39 31.71 41.11 50.70
C GLY A 39 31.92 42.45 50.01
N GLN A 40 32.25 42.48 48.72
CA GLN A 40 32.38 43.68 47.90
C GLN A 40 31.03 44.35 47.67
N ASP A 41 31.00 45.67 47.72
CA ASP A 41 29.79 46.45 47.35
C ASP A 41 29.55 46.39 45.84
N LEU A 42 28.34 46.05 45.43
CA LEU A 42 27.92 45.99 44.05
C LEU A 42 27.15 47.26 43.67
N SER A 43 27.35 47.77 42.44
CA SER A 43 26.65 48.94 41.95
C SER A 43 25.11 48.61 41.81
N THR A 44 24.29 49.57 42.23
CA THR A 44 22.87 49.37 42.32
C THR A 44 22.09 50.63 41.96
N ASP A 45 20.96 50.44 41.34
CA ASP A 45 19.93 51.50 41.20
C ASP A 45 19.04 51.46 42.44
N SER A 46 18.92 52.59 43.12
CA SER A 46 18.11 52.71 44.34
C SER A 46 16.92 53.63 44.12
N ARG A 47 15.76 53.20 44.56
CA ARG A 47 14.55 54.00 44.65
C ARG A 47 14.09 54.04 46.06
N THR A 48 13.68 55.24 46.53
CA THR A 48 13.17 55.42 47.87
C THR A 48 11.85 56.18 47.80
N ASN A 49 10.82 55.61 48.37
CA ASN A 49 9.52 56.22 48.49
C ASN A 49 9.28 56.54 49.99
N THR A 50 8.46 57.55 50.25
CA THR A 50 8.07 57.89 51.63
C THR A 50 6.60 57.66 51.73
N ASP A 51 6.17 56.93 52.74
CA ASP A 51 4.73 56.67 52.99
C ASP A 51 4.03 57.89 53.68
N MET A 52 2.73 57.81 53.84
CA MET A 52 1.92 58.87 54.47
C MET A 52 2.26 59.13 55.93
N HIS A 53 3.00 58.23 56.59
CA HIS A 53 3.46 58.32 57.96
C HIS A 53 4.89 58.82 58.11
N GLY A 54 5.54 59.20 56.99
CA GLY A 54 6.92 59.67 56.96
C GLY A 54 7.96 58.55 57.06
N LEU A 55 7.57 57.30 56.85
CA LEU A 55 8.49 56.17 56.84
C LEU A 55 9.00 55.93 55.43
N PHE A 56 10.25 55.41 55.32
CA PHE A 56 10.90 55.19 54.05
C PHE A 56 10.81 53.73 53.63
N ASP A 57 10.40 53.54 52.38
CA ASP A 57 10.44 52.29 51.66
C ASP A 57 11.56 52.35 50.65
N VAL A 58 12.43 51.36 50.66
CA VAL A 58 13.65 51.35 49.85
C VAL A 58 13.64 50.12 48.96
N GLU A 59 13.87 50.36 47.71
CA GLU A 59 14.07 49.34 46.65
C GLU A 59 15.40 49.51 46.00
N ILE A 60 16.16 48.42 45.89
CA ILE A 60 17.43 48.39 45.13
C ILE A 60 17.40 47.21 44.14
N SER A 61 17.77 47.48 42.90
CA SER A 61 17.89 46.48 41.87
C SER A 61 19.34 46.15 41.51
N LEU A 62 19.60 44.93 41.15
CA LEU A 62 20.87 44.43 40.72
C LEU A 62 20.70 43.48 39.56
N THR A 63 21.49 43.65 38.50
CA THR A 63 21.59 42.69 37.41
C THR A 63 22.78 41.78 37.65
N VAL A 64 22.55 40.47 37.62
CA VAL A 64 23.54 39.48 38.04
C VAL A 64 23.84 38.57 36.88
N GLN A 65 25.12 38.41 36.57
CA GLN A 65 25.63 37.51 35.53
C GLN A 65 25.75 36.06 36.02
N GLU A 66 25.92 35.15 35.09
CA GLU A 66 26.27 33.77 35.37
C GLU A 66 27.49 33.68 36.31
N ASN A 67 27.43 32.82 37.32
CA ASN A 67 28.48 32.63 38.33
C ASN A 67 28.61 33.69 39.45
N ALA A 68 27.63 34.54 39.66
CA ALA A 68 27.67 35.51 40.72
C ALA A 68 27.68 34.92 42.15
N GLY A 69 27.38 33.64 42.32
CA GLY A 69 27.42 32.96 43.61
C GLY A 69 26.36 33.41 44.61
N SER A 70 26.76 33.63 45.86
CA SER A 70 25.89 34.09 46.93
C SER A 70 25.87 35.62 47.00
N ILE A 71 24.69 36.23 46.86
CA ILE A 71 24.51 37.68 46.88
C ILE A 71 23.63 38.04 48.07
N SER A 72 23.99 39.10 48.77
CA SER A 72 23.29 39.58 49.95
C SER A 72 22.80 41.01 49.76
N CYS A 73 21.60 41.27 50.20
CA CYS A 73 21.03 42.61 50.32
C CYS A 73 21.13 43.08 51.80
N PHE A 74 21.81 44.21 52.00
CA PHE A 74 22.01 44.81 53.30
C PHE A 74 21.25 46.11 53.43
N MET A 75 20.53 46.26 54.57
CA MET A 75 19.90 47.50 55.01
C MET A 75 20.51 47.94 56.35
N GLN A 76 21.11 49.12 56.35
CA GLN A 76 21.75 49.69 57.54
C GLN A 76 21.01 50.92 58.03
N HIS A 77 20.73 50.96 59.33
CA HIS A 77 20.13 52.12 60.00
C HIS A 77 21.10 53.22 60.13
N ALA A 78 20.77 54.50 59.84
CA ALA A 78 21.68 55.63 59.80
C ALA A 78 22.39 55.96 61.19
N HIS A 79 21.77 55.61 62.29
CA HIS A 79 22.28 55.93 63.61
C HIS A 79 22.48 54.74 64.55
N LEU A 80 22.14 53.53 64.12
CA LEU A 80 22.31 52.32 64.90
C LEU A 80 23.18 51.36 64.08
N SER A 81 24.25 50.85 64.69
CA SER A 81 25.16 49.86 64.07
C SER A 81 24.44 48.51 63.89
N ARG A 82 23.18 48.55 63.50
CA ARG A 82 22.34 47.36 63.26
C ARG A 82 22.13 47.22 61.78
N GLU A 83 22.60 46.11 61.24
CA GLU A 83 22.45 45.72 59.84
C GLU A 83 21.44 44.59 59.78
N VAL A 84 20.54 44.60 58.74
CA VAL A 84 19.65 43.51 58.40
C VAL A 84 20.04 43.01 57.04
N GLU A 85 20.28 41.70 56.93
CA GLU A 85 20.71 41.04 55.71
C GLU A 85 19.71 40.03 55.25
N SER A 86 19.48 39.97 53.94
CA SER A 86 18.88 38.85 53.25
C SER A 86 19.85 38.33 52.17
N ARG A 87 19.92 37.01 52.04
CA ARG A 87 20.85 36.35 51.13
C ARG A 87 20.11 35.47 50.14
N VAL A 88 20.57 35.51 48.88
CA VAL A 88 20.13 34.60 47.81
C VAL A 88 21.34 33.91 47.20
N GLN A 89 21.22 32.61 46.94
CA GLN A 89 22.25 31.85 46.24
C GLN A 89 21.75 31.57 44.82
N ILE A 90 22.53 32.01 43.84
CA ILE A 90 22.24 31.84 42.43
C ILE A 90 23.02 30.62 41.95
N GLY A 91 22.33 29.54 41.67
CA GLY A 91 22.92 28.29 41.17
C GLY A 91 23.07 28.28 39.65
N GLU A 92 24.04 27.49 39.14
CA GLU A 92 24.31 27.32 37.72
C GLU A 92 23.10 26.79 36.93
N THR A 93 22.15 26.12 37.59
CA THR A 93 20.93 25.56 36.94
C THR A 93 20.02 26.62 36.33
N PHE A 94 20.12 27.88 36.76
CA PHE A 94 19.34 28.99 36.22
C PHE A 94 19.74 29.39 34.80
N PHE A 95 20.99 29.09 34.40
CA PHE A 95 21.58 29.50 33.14
C PHE A 95 21.71 28.34 32.14
N GLN A 96 21.34 27.12 32.52
CA GLN A 96 21.45 25.97 31.61
C GLN A 96 20.41 26.05 30.47
N PRO A 97 20.83 25.80 29.20
CA PRO A 97 19.90 25.73 28.08
C PRO A 97 18.91 24.59 28.28
N SER A 98 17.65 24.85 28.07
CA SER A 98 16.58 23.86 28.22
C SER A 98 16.89 22.58 27.40
N PRO A 99 16.89 21.38 27.99
CA PRO A 99 17.15 20.12 27.29
C PRO A 99 16.14 19.83 26.20
N TRP A 100 14.97 20.46 26.24
CA TRP A 100 13.91 20.32 25.24
C TRP A 100 14.26 20.93 23.86
N ARG A 101 15.19 21.85 23.77
CA ARG A 101 15.64 22.46 22.51
C ARG A 101 16.27 21.41 21.58
N LEU A 102 17.14 20.56 22.09
CA LEU A 102 17.75 19.48 21.30
C LEU A 102 16.72 18.44 20.89
N ALA A 103 15.80 18.08 21.79
CA ALA A 103 14.75 17.13 21.51
C ALA A 103 13.81 17.62 20.38
N SER A 104 13.42 18.91 20.39
CA SER A 104 12.56 19.48 19.33
C SER A 104 13.26 19.55 17.98
N ILE A 105 14.55 19.85 17.92
CA ILE A 105 15.33 19.84 16.67
C ILE A 105 15.43 18.42 16.10
N LEU A 106 15.77 17.43 16.93
CA LEU A 106 15.85 16.03 16.52
C LEU A 106 14.50 15.49 16.01
N LEU A 107 13.42 15.83 16.71
CA LEU A 107 12.06 15.44 16.29
C LEU A 107 11.69 16.08 14.95
N GLY A 108 12.02 17.36 14.75
CA GLY A 108 11.79 18.06 13.48
C GLY A 108 12.55 17.43 12.32
N LEU A 109 13.82 17.06 12.52
CA LEU A 109 14.62 16.37 11.51
C LEU A 109 14.05 14.99 11.17
N LEU A 110 13.61 14.23 12.18
CA LEU A 110 12.98 12.92 11.98
C LEU A 110 11.68 13.03 11.19
N CYS A 111 10.82 13.97 11.56
CA CYS A 111 9.57 14.23 10.83
C CYS A 111 9.85 14.66 9.37
N GLY A 112 10.83 15.52 9.15
CA GLY A 112 11.25 15.93 7.80
C GLY A 112 11.72 14.76 6.95
N ALA A 113 12.56 13.87 7.52
CA ALA A 113 13.02 12.66 6.84
C ALA A 113 11.85 11.71 6.48
N LEU A 114 10.92 11.49 7.40
CA LEU A 114 9.73 10.68 7.16
C LEU A 114 8.85 11.26 6.03
N CYS A 115 8.65 12.57 6.02
CA CYS A 115 7.90 13.24 4.95
C CYS A 115 8.54 13.04 3.56
N VAL A 116 9.88 13.12 3.47
CA VAL A 116 10.61 12.87 2.21
C VAL A 116 10.43 11.42 1.75
N VAL A 117 10.52 10.45 2.66
CA VAL A 117 10.31 9.02 2.35
C VAL A 117 8.88 8.78 1.87
N VAL A 118 7.88 9.30 2.56
CA VAL A 118 6.46 9.15 2.16
C VAL A 118 6.21 9.79 0.78
N MET A 119 6.73 10.99 0.53
CA MET A 119 6.63 11.63 -0.79
C MET A 119 7.32 10.80 -1.88
N GLY A 120 8.50 10.25 -1.61
CA GLY A 120 9.19 9.36 -2.54
C GLY A 120 8.37 8.13 -2.88
N MET A 121 7.81 7.45 -1.87
CA MET A 121 6.94 6.29 -2.05
C MET A 121 5.66 6.63 -2.84
N THR A 122 5.04 7.76 -2.57
CA THR A 122 3.84 8.19 -3.30
C THR A 122 4.14 8.47 -4.77
N ILE A 123 5.25 9.12 -5.09
CA ILE A 123 5.68 9.36 -6.47
C ILE A 123 5.93 8.05 -7.21
N VAL A 124 6.65 7.10 -6.59
CA VAL A 124 6.89 5.77 -7.18
C VAL A 124 5.56 5.03 -7.41
N PHE A 125 4.66 5.07 -6.43
CA PHE A 125 3.34 4.44 -6.53
C PHE A 125 2.49 5.03 -7.67
N PHE A 126 2.43 6.36 -7.82
CA PHE A 126 1.69 6.99 -8.90
C PHE A 126 2.32 6.72 -10.28
N LYS A 127 3.66 6.74 -10.38
CA LYS A 127 4.35 6.36 -11.63
C LYS A 127 4.09 4.91 -12.03
N SER A 128 4.12 4.00 -11.07
CA SER A 128 3.83 2.58 -11.27
C SER A 128 2.36 2.38 -11.70
N LYS A 129 1.40 3.01 -11.02
CA LYS A 129 -0.02 3.00 -11.45
C LYS A 129 -0.22 3.56 -12.86
N GLY A 130 0.43 4.66 -13.21
CA GLY A 130 0.33 5.26 -14.54
C GLY A 130 0.84 4.32 -15.64
N LYS A 131 1.96 3.61 -15.42
CA LYS A 131 2.47 2.60 -16.35
C LYS A 131 1.51 1.42 -16.54
N ILE A 132 0.96 0.92 -15.43
CA ILE A 132 -0.01 -0.19 -15.46
C ILE A 132 -1.27 0.23 -16.21
N GLN A 133 -1.81 1.41 -15.96
CA GLN A 133 -3.01 1.89 -16.64
C GLN A 133 -2.77 2.13 -18.15
N ALA A 134 -1.61 2.66 -18.53
CA ALA A 134 -1.24 2.82 -19.94
C ALA A 134 -1.12 1.48 -20.65
N GLU A 135 -0.50 0.49 -20.03
CA GLU A 135 -0.39 -0.89 -20.55
C GLU A 135 -1.78 -1.53 -20.71
N LEU A 136 -2.67 -1.38 -19.73
CA LEU A 136 -4.03 -1.90 -19.80
C LEU A 136 -4.85 -1.21 -20.89
N ALA A 137 -4.72 0.10 -21.05
CA ALA A 137 -5.39 0.85 -22.11
C ALA A 137 -4.89 0.40 -23.49
N TRP A 138 -3.58 0.19 -23.65
CA TRP A 138 -3.00 -0.33 -24.88
C TRP A 138 -3.52 -1.74 -25.21
N ARG A 139 -3.50 -2.66 -24.23
CA ARG A 139 -4.04 -4.03 -24.39
C ARG A 139 -5.51 -4.05 -24.73
N ARG A 140 -6.32 -3.17 -24.13
CA ARG A 140 -7.74 -3.04 -24.44
C ARG A 140 -7.94 -2.55 -25.86
N LYS A 141 -7.25 -1.49 -26.28
CA LYS A 141 -7.40 -0.93 -27.64
C LYS A 141 -7.00 -1.93 -28.72
N HIS A 142 -5.90 -2.64 -28.55
CA HIS A 142 -5.44 -3.65 -29.50
C HIS A 142 -6.30 -4.92 -29.43
N GLY A 143 -6.64 -5.35 -28.21
CA GLY A 143 -7.49 -6.51 -27.99
C GLY A 143 -8.86 -6.39 -28.64
N GLN A 144 -9.48 -5.21 -28.64
CA GLN A 144 -10.80 -4.99 -29.28
C GLN A 144 -10.77 -5.22 -30.81
N ALA A 145 -9.73 -4.71 -31.48
CA ALA A 145 -9.60 -4.90 -32.93
C ALA A 145 -9.31 -6.37 -33.27
N GLU A 146 -8.39 -7.01 -32.54
CA GLU A 146 -8.05 -8.41 -32.73
C GLU A 146 -9.22 -9.34 -32.40
N LEU A 147 -9.96 -9.06 -31.32
CA LEU A 147 -11.15 -9.85 -30.94
C LEU A 147 -12.24 -9.76 -32.00
N ARG A 148 -12.48 -8.56 -32.57
CA ARG A 148 -13.44 -8.39 -33.65
C ARG A 148 -13.04 -9.17 -34.90
N ASP A 149 -11.76 -9.17 -35.22
CA ASP A 149 -11.25 -9.96 -36.36
C ASP A 149 -11.31 -11.46 -36.07
N ALA A 150 -10.92 -11.90 -34.90
CA ALA A 150 -11.02 -13.28 -34.45
C ALA A 150 -12.46 -13.82 -34.54
N ARG A 151 -13.47 -13.02 -34.13
CA ARG A 151 -14.88 -13.39 -34.19
C ARG A 151 -15.42 -13.71 -35.60
N LYS A 152 -14.75 -13.19 -36.64
CA LYS A 152 -15.11 -13.55 -38.03
C LYS A 152 -14.84 -15.03 -38.33
N HIS A 153 -14.00 -15.67 -37.54
CA HIS A 153 -13.65 -17.09 -37.66
C HIS A 153 -14.33 -17.96 -36.63
N ALA A 154 -15.51 -17.51 -36.14
CA ALA A 154 -16.27 -18.24 -35.15
C ALA A 154 -16.70 -19.61 -35.68
N VAL A 155 -16.50 -20.62 -34.85
CA VAL A 155 -16.87 -22.01 -35.13
C VAL A 155 -17.76 -22.56 -34.05
N GLU A 156 -18.66 -23.43 -34.42
CA GLU A 156 -19.45 -24.16 -33.44
C GLU A 156 -18.60 -25.30 -32.86
N VAL A 157 -18.48 -25.31 -31.54
CA VAL A 157 -17.76 -26.32 -30.79
C VAL A 157 -18.72 -27.09 -29.90
N THR A 158 -18.63 -28.43 -29.98
CA THR A 158 -19.41 -29.36 -29.14
C THR A 158 -18.45 -30.30 -28.41
N LEU A 159 -18.76 -30.63 -27.17
CA LEU A 159 -17.94 -31.51 -26.35
C LEU A 159 -18.19 -32.97 -26.66
N ASP A 160 -17.15 -33.80 -26.57
CA ASP A 160 -17.26 -35.25 -26.76
C ASP A 160 -17.42 -35.94 -25.37
N PRO A 161 -18.65 -36.43 -25.02
CA PRO A 161 -18.90 -37.05 -23.73
C PRO A 161 -18.09 -38.33 -23.50
N GLU A 162 -17.62 -39.02 -24.57
CA GLU A 162 -16.79 -40.20 -24.43
C GLU A 162 -15.41 -39.88 -23.83
N THR A 163 -14.94 -38.62 -23.97
CA THR A 163 -13.64 -38.16 -23.46
C THR A 163 -13.73 -37.65 -22.07
N ALA A 164 -14.91 -37.27 -21.57
CA ALA A 164 -15.10 -36.63 -20.29
C ALA A 164 -14.75 -37.56 -19.11
N HIS A 165 -14.06 -37.01 -18.09
CA HIS A 165 -13.83 -37.72 -16.84
C HIS A 165 -15.16 -38.14 -16.19
N PRO A 166 -15.27 -39.33 -15.53
CA PRO A 166 -16.52 -39.81 -14.96
C PRO A 166 -17.21 -38.90 -13.93
N GLN A 167 -16.48 -37.94 -13.34
CA GLN A 167 -17.07 -36.89 -12.49
C GLN A 167 -17.53 -35.66 -13.25
N LEU A 168 -17.33 -35.60 -14.58
CA LEU A 168 -17.83 -34.50 -15.41
C LEU A 168 -19.09 -34.95 -16.19
N CYS A 169 -20.17 -34.23 -15.98
CA CYS A 169 -21.39 -34.42 -16.75
C CYS A 169 -21.42 -33.41 -17.90
N VAL A 170 -21.50 -33.89 -19.11
CA VAL A 170 -21.69 -33.06 -20.32
C VAL A 170 -23.15 -33.02 -20.66
N SER A 171 -23.74 -31.83 -20.63
CA SER A 171 -25.15 -31.58 -21.02
C SER A 171 -25.18 -30.76 -22.30
N ASP A 172 -26.15 -31.06 -23.17
CA ASP A 172 -26.38 -30.32 -24.42
C ASP A 172 -25.15 -30.23 -25.34
N LEU A 173 -24.19 -31.16 -25.14
CA LEU A 173 -22.85 -31.16 -25.78
C LEU A 173 -22.05 -29.85 -25.64
N LYS A 174 -22.46 -28.96 -24.75
CA LYS A 174 -21.83 -27.63 -24.56
C LYS A 174 -21.56 -27.31 -23.11
N THR A 175 -22.23 -27.91 -22.15
CA THR A 175 -22.18 -27.59 -20.73
C THR A 175 -21.46 -28.67 -19.94
N VAL A 176 -20.51 -28.29 -19.11
CA VAL A 176 -19.75 -29.17 -18.21
C VAL A 176 -20.10 -28.86 -16.78
N THR A 177 -20.60 -29.85 -16.06
CA THR A 177 -20.80 -29.75 -14.60
C THR A 177 -20.00 -30.83 -13.89
N GLN A 178 -19.40 -30.51 -12.76
CA GLN A 178 -18.72 -31.50 -11.93
C GLN A 178 -19.71 -32.10 -10.93
N ARG A 179 -19.72 -33.44 -10.83
CA ARG A 179 -20.50 -34.20 -9.85
C ARG A 179 -19.61 -34.76 -8.74
N LYS A 180 -20.17 -34.96 -7.55
CA LYS A 180 -19.46 -35.57 -6.41
C LYS A 180 -19.16 -37.05 -6.66
N ALA A 181 -20.14 -37.76 -7.15
CA ALA A 181 -20.03 -39.18 -7.42
C ALA A 181 -19.54 -39.44 -8.85
N LEU A 182 -18.79 -40.52 -9.00
CA LEU A 182 -18.49 -41.07 -10.32
C LEU A 182 -19.78 -41.50 -10.98
N GLN A 183 -19.94 -41.15 -12.25
CA GLN A 183 -21.05 -41.63 -13.08
C GLN A 183 -20.72 -43.04 -13.58
N ASP A 184 -21.73 -43.89 -13.66
CA ASP A 184 -21.59 -45.18 -14.32
C ASP A 184 -21.60 -44.95 -15.84
N VAL A 185 -20.42 -44.75 -16.41
CA VAL A 185 -20.23 -44.51 -17.84
C VAL A 185 -19.43 -45.66 -18.45
N PRO A 186 -19.72 -46.04 -19.72
CA PRO A 186 -18.97 -47.07 -20.40
C PRO A 186 -17.48 -46.76 -20.41
N TYR A 187 -16.65 -47.80 -20.31
CA TYR A 187 -15.23 -47.68 -20.50
C TYR A 187 -14.91 -47.15 -21.89
N SER A 188 -14.08 -46.14 -21.96
CA SER A 188 -13.54 -45.59 -23.20
C SER A 188 -12.05 -45.30 -23.08
N GLU A 189 -11.26 -45.74 -24.03
CA GLU A 189 -9.82 -45.41 -24.10
C GLU A 189 -9.58 -43.92 -24.33
N LYS A 190 -10.57 -43.22 -24.87
CA LYS A 190 -10.55 -41.77 -25.13
C LYS A 190 -10.73 -40.94 -23.85
N ARG A 191 -11.23 -41.57 -22.77
CA ARG A 191 -11.62 -40.87 -21.54
C ARG A 191 -10.44 -40.41 -20.72
N PHE A 192 -10.50 -39.17 -20.28
CA PHE A 192 -9.50 -38.60 -19.37
C PHE A 192 -9.62 -39.20 -17.96
N THR A 193 -8.48 -39.52 -17.36
CA THR A 193 -8.41 -39.84 -15.92
C THR A 193 -8.36 -38.58 -15.04
N ARG A 194 -8.05 -37.44 -15.59
CA ARG A 194 -8.17 -36.13 -14.93
C ARG A 194 -9.51 -35.48 -15.28
N LYS A 195 -9.99 -34.54 -14.47
CA LYS A 195 -11.29 -33.86 -14.64
C LYS A 195 -11.31 -32.95 -15.87
N SER A 196 -11.20 -33.53 -17.04
CA SER A 196 -11.08 -32.84 -18.33
C SER A 196 -12.00 -33.46 -19.38
N VAL A 197 -12.27 -32.69 -20.41
CA VAL A 197 -13.01 -33.08 -21.61
C VAL A 197 -12.47 -32.32 -22.82
N VAL A 198 -12.57 -32.91 -24.01
CA VAL A 198 -12.25 -32.24 -25.27
C VAL A 198 -13.47 -32.15 -26.16
N ALA A 199 -13.39 -31.26 -27.15
CA ALA A 199 -14.41 -31.13 -28.16
C ALA A 199 -14.42 -32.29 -29.13
N SER A 200 -15.58 -32.52 -29.80
CA SER A 200 -15.70 -33.44 -30.91
C SER A 200 -14.98 -32.96 -32.18
N GLN A 201 -14.91 -31.63 -32.34
CA GLN A 201 -14.15 -31.00 -33.43
C GLN A 201 -12.66 -31.00 -33.14
N GLY A 202 -11.88 -31.14 -34.20
CA GLY A 202 -10.44 -30.97 -34.18
C GLY A 202 -9.96 -30.14 -35.35
N PHE A 203 -8.90 -29.40 -35.17
CA PHE A 203 -8.36 -28.45 -36.13
C PHE A 203 -6.90 -28.80 -36.49
N GLN A 204 -6.61 -28.85 -37.80
CA GLN A 204 -5.26 -29.04 -38.35
C GLN A 204 -4.88 -27.97 -39.36
N ALA A 205 -5.76 -27.01 -39.60
CA ALA A 205 -5.60 -25.93 -40.56
C ALA A 205 -6.57 -24.80 -40.21
N GLY A 206 -6.36 -23.62 -40.74
CA GLY A 206 -7.28 -22.49 -40.68
C GLY A 206 -7.28 -21.71 -39.39
N LYS A 207 -8.23 -20.77 -39.34
CA LYS A 207 -8.46 -19.89 -38.20
C LYS A 207 -9.78 -20.24 -37.55
N HIS A 208 -9.79 -20.37 -36.22
CA HIS A 208 -10.93 -20.84 -35.47
C HIS A 208 -11.07 -20.02 -34.19
N TYR A 209 -12.30 -19.56 -33.90
CA TYR A 209 -12.63 -18.83 -32.70
C TYR A 209 -13.84 -19.45 -31.99
N TRP A 210 -13.78 -19.52 -30.67
CA TRP A 210 -14.90 -19.92 -29.81
C TRP A 210 -14.79 -19.22 -28.44
N GLU A 211 -15.89 -19.19 -27.68
CA GLU A 211 -15.93 -18.61 -26.34
C GLU A 211 -16.36 -19.66 -25.32
N VAL A 212 -15.75 -19.61 -24.14
CA VAL A 212 -16.04 -20.47 -23.00
C VAL A 212 -16.42 -19.60 -21.81
N ASP A 213 -17.62 -19.78 -21.30
CA ASP A 213 -18.06 -19.15 -20.06
C ASP A 213 -17.58 -20.01 -18.89
N VAL A 214 -16.71 -19.44 -18.07
CA VAL A 214 -16.10 -20.07 -16.88
C VAL A 214 -16.75 -19.59 -15.60
N GLY A 215 -17.67 -18.62 -15.69
CA GLY A 215 -18.38 -18.05 -14.54
C GLY A 215 -17.44 -17.48 -13.49
N GLN A 216 -17.80 -17.69 -12.25
CA GLN A 216 -16.99 -17.31 -11.09
C GLN A 216 -16.13 -18.48 -10.56
N ASN A 217 -15.97 -19.53 -11.36
CA ASN A 217 -15.20 -20.70 -10.94
C ASN A 217 -13.72 -20.39 -10.75
N VAL A 218 -13.09 -21.09 -9.83
CA VAL A 218 -11.64 -21.22 -9.67
C VAL A 218 -11.23 -22.66 -10.04
N GLY A 219 -9.98 -22.85 -10.44
CA GLY A 219 -9.49 -24.18 -10.77
C GLY A 219 -9.93 -24.70 -12.15
N TRP A 220 -9.91 -23.84 -13.16
CA TRP A 220 -10.20 -24.24 -14.54
C TRP A 220 -9.01 -24.03 -15.47
N CYS A 221 -9.01 -24.79 -16.56
CA CYS A 221 -8.14 -24.55 -17.71
C CYS A 221 -8.96 -24.62 -18.99
N VAL A 222 -8.73 -23.67 -19.91
CA VAL A 222 -9.37 -23.64 -21.23
C VAL A 222 -8.34 -23.34 -22.31
N GLY A 223 -8.50 -23.93 -23.49
CA GLY A 223 -7.60 -23.76 -24.62
C GLY A 223 -7.68 -24.91 -25.59
N VAL A 224 -6.54 -25.40 -26.05
CA VAL A 224 -6.44 -26.58 -26.91
C VAL A 224 -5.43 -27.59 -26.38
N CYS A 225 -5.62 -28.86 -26.75
CA CYS A 225 -4.57 -29.88 -26.63
C CYS A 225 -4.45 -30.68 -27.92
N ARG A 226 -3.32 -31.37 -28.12
CA ARG A 226 -3.17 -32.34 -29.19
C ARG A 226 -4.10 -33.52 -28.94
N ASP A 227 -4.61 -34.11 -30.00
CA ASP A 227 -5.49 -35.29 -29.91
C ASP A 227 -4.76 -36.52 -29.39
N ASP A 228 -3.47 -36.64 -29.64
CA ASP A 228 -2.62 -37.76 -29.25
C ASP A 228 -2.05 -37.69 -27.82
N VAL A 229 -2.47 -36.70 -27.00
CA VAL A 229 -2.01 -36.60 -25.62
C VAL A 229 -2.43 -37.82 -24.81
N ASP A 230 -1.53 -38.25 -23.89
CA ASP A 230 -1.84 -39.39 -23.01
C ASP A 230 -2.91 -38.98 -21.97
N ARG A 231 -4.15 -39.45 -22.22
CA ARG A 231 -5.32 -39.13 -21.39
C ARG A 231 -5.40 -39.94 -20.11
N ARG A 232 -4.54 -40.99 -19.96
CA ARG A 232 -4.51 -41.86 -18.78
C ARG A 232 -3.59 -41.36 -17.69
N LYS A 233 -2.65 -40.46 -18.01
CA LYS A 233 -1.73 -39.88 -17.03
C LYS A 233 -2.42 -38.79 -16.20
N ASN A 234 -2.51 -39.00 -14.89
CA ASN A 234 -3.07 -38.00 -13.96
C ASN A 234 -2.14 -36.80 -13.72
N ASN A 235 -0.84 -37.04 -13.62
CA ASN A 235 0.17 -36.03 -13.24
C ASN A 235 0.93 -35.51 -14.48
N VAL A 236 0.20 -34.95 -15.44
CA VAL A 236 0.82 -34.28 -16.59
C VAL A 236 0.80 -32.78 -16.38
N THR A 237 1.96 -32.17 -16.54
CA THR A 237 2.06 -30.71 -16.60
C THR A 237 1.41 -30.24 -17.93
N LEU A 238 0.40 -29.35 -17.82
CA LEU A 238 -0.31 -28.80 -18.97
C LEU A 238 0.52 -27.70 -19.64
N SER A 239 1.57 -28.11 -20.35
CA SER A 239 2.51 -27.23 -21.06
C SER A 239 2.50 -27.51 -22.54
N SER A 240 2.96 -26.55 -23.35
CA SER A 240 3.12 -26.72 -24.80
C SER A 240 4.04 -27.90 -25.15
N HIS A 241 5.06 -28.19 -24.33
CA HIS A 241 5.92 -29.36 -24.52
C HIS A 241 5.16 -30.69 -24.44
N ASN A 242 4.11 -30.75 -23.60
CA ASN A 242 3.26 -31.92 -23.44
C ASN A 242 2.00 -31.87 -24.33
N GLY A 243 1.95 -30.95 -25.28
CA GLY A 243 0.83 -30.81 -26.23
C GLY A 243 -0.39 -30.06 -25.68
N TYR A 244 -0.20 -29.15 -24.72
CA TYR A 244 -1.27 -28.35 -24.15
C TYR A 244 -0.96 -26.85 -24.28
N TRP A 245 -1.88 -26.09 -24.85
CA TRP A 245 -1.85 -24.62 -24.92
C TRP A 245 -3.11 -24.08 -24.25
N VAL A 246 -3.01 -23.86 -22.96
CA VAL A 246 -4.17 -23.56 -22.12
C VAL A 246 -3.89 -22.35 -21.20
N LEU A 247 -4.91 -21.50 -21.06
CA LEU A 247 -5.00 -20.51 -19.99
C LEU A 247 -5.56 -21.22 -18.75
N ARG A 248 -4.91 -21.00 -17.60
CA ARG A 248 -5.29 -21.62 -16.35
C ARG A 248 -5.54 -20.57 -15.26
N LEU A 249 -6.58 -20.79 -14.47
CA LEU A 249 -6.83 -20.14 -13.18
C LEU A 249 -6.66 -21.17 -12.06
N ASN A 250 -5.77 -20.89 -11.07
CA ASN A 250 -5.60 -21.73 -9.89
C ASN A 250 -6.45 -21.26 -8.70
N GLU A 251 -6.38 -21.98 -7.58
CA GLU A 251 -7.06 -21.64 -6.32
C GLU A 251 -6.63 -20.31 -5.72
N GLU A 252 -5.40 -19.89 -5.99
CA GLU A 252 -4.84 -18.63 -5.51
C GLU A 252 -5.29 -17.42 -6.36
N HIS A 253 -6.26 -17.62 -7.25
CA HIS A 253 -6.76 -16.63 -8.21
C HIS A 253 -5.66 -16.08 -9.14
N SER A 254 -4.63 -16.89 -9.39
CA SER A 254 -3.54 -16.54 -10.32
C SER A 254 -3.80 -17.14 -11.69
N TYR A 255 -3.75 -16.29 -12.71
CA TYR A 255 -3.85 -16.69 -14.12
C TYR A 255 -2.46 -16.94 -14.67
N PHE A 256 -2.29 -18.06 -15.35
CA PHE A 256 -1.00 -18.38 -15.96
C PHE A 256 -1.12 -19.33 -17.15
N ILE A 257 -0.06 -19.31 -17.96
CA ILE A 257 0.17 -20.21 -19.08
C ILE A 257 1.55 -20.86 -18.91
N LEU A 258 1.68 -22.11 -19.31
CA LEU A 258 2.95 -22.84 -19.32
C LEU A 258 3.50 -22.98 -20.77
N HIS A 259 4.39 -22.04 -21.18
CA HIS A 259 4.97 -22.05 -22.53
C HIS A 259 6.30 -21.27 -22.62
N PRO A 260 7.42 -21.90 -22.73
CA PRO A 260 7.88 -23.16 -22.09
C PRO A 260 8.04 -23.00 -20.59
N ARG A 261 7.96 -21.76 -20.07
CA ARG A 261 8.01 -21.40 -18.65
C ARG A 261 6.63 -20.89 -18.19
N VAL A 262 6.46 -20.80 -16.89
CA VAL A 262 5.25 -20.18 -16.32
C VAL A 262 5.22 -18.69 -16.66
N ILE A 263 4.16 -18.25 -17.31
CA ILE A 263 3.87 -16.84 -17.59
C ILE A 263 2.68 -16.47 -16.73
N ASN A 264 2.91 -15.65 -15.70
CA ASN A 264 1.86 -15.12 -14.85
C ASN A 264 1.16 -13.95 -15.57
N LEU A 265 -0.14 -13.99 -15.63
CA LEU A 265 -0.97 -13.06 -16.37
C LEU A 265 -1.96 -12.40 -15.39
N PRO A 266 -1.70 -11.17 -14.91
CA PRO A 266 -2.67 -10.43 -14.16
C PRO A 266 -3.71 -9.81 -15.11
N PRO A 267 -4.94 -10.35 -15.25
CA PRO A 267 -5.99 -9.68 -16.00
C PRO A 267 -6.42 -8.41 -15.24
N SER A 268 -6.81 -7.39 -15.99
CA SER A 268 -7.33 -6.13 -15.42
C SER A 268 -8.63 -6.36 -14.66
N THR A 269 -9.42 -7.29 -15.14
CA THR A 269 -10.67 -7.79 -14.54
C THR A 269 -10.70 -9.31 -14.67
N PRO A 270 -11.14 -10.05 -13.65
CA PRO A 270 -11.29 -11.49 -13.76
C PRO A 270 -12.26 -11.84 -14.91
N PRO A 271 -11.85 -12.64 -15.92
CA PRO A 271 -12.75 -13.03 -16.98
C PRO A 271 -13.78 -14.04 -16.47
N THR A 272 -15.05 -13.77 -16.71
CA THR A 272 -16.12 -14.78 -16.58
C THR A 272 -16.32 -15.51 -17.89
N ARG A 273 -15.83 -14.94 -19.00
CA ARG A 273 -15.89 -15.54 -20.32
C ARG A 273 -14.56 -15.32 -21.06
N VAL A 274 -14.02 -16.40 -21.58
CA VAL A 274 -12.72 -16.43 -22.29
C VAL A 274 -12.98 -16.70 -23.77
N GLY A 275 -12.52 -15.79 -24.64
CA GLY A 275 -12.44 -16.01 -26.08
C GLY A 275 -11.11 -16.70 -26.41
N ILE A 276 -11.15 -17.70 -27.27
CA ILE A 276 -9.98 -18.45 -27.72
C ILE A 276 -9.91 -18.39 -29.25
N PHE A 277 -8.80 -17.89 -29.76
CA PHE A 277 -8.55 -17.79 -31.19
C PHE A 277 -7.31 -18.59 -31.57
N LEU A 278 -7.49 -19.59 -32.40
CA LEU A 278 -6.44 -20.43 -32.94
C LEU A 278 -6.21 -20.07 -34.41
N ASP A 279 -5.00 -19.62 -34.76
CA ASP A 279 -4.49 -19.50 -36.12
C ASP A 279 -3.47 -20.61 -36.32
N TYR A 280 -3.91 -21.72 -36.93
CA TYR A 280 -3.09 -22.92 -37.01
C TYR A 280 -1.83 -22.69 -37.88
N GLU A 281 -1.98 -22.10 -39.08
CA GLU A 281 -0.84 -21.81 -40.00
C GLU A 281 0.01 -20.63 -39.49
N GLY A 282 -0.63 -19.62 -38.89
CA GLY A 282 0.07 -18.51 -38.25
C GLY A 282 0.83 -18.90 -36.98
N GLY A 283 0.61 -20.13 -36.51
CA GLY A 283 1.29 -20.65 -35.31
C GLY A 283 0.96 -19.87 -34.06
N THR A 284 -0.27 -19.37 -33.93
CA THR A 284 -0.65 -18.57 -32.74
C THR A 284 -1.93 -19.05 -32.09
N ILE A 285 -1.99 -18.94 -30.77
CA ILE A 285 -3.23 -19.05 -30.01
C ILE A 285 -3.36 -17.85 -29.06
N SER A 286 -4.46 -17.12 -29.19
CA SER A 286 -4.76 -15.92 -28.41
C SER A 286 -5.92 -16.17 -27.46
N PHE A 287 -5.78 -15.64 -26.24
CA PHE A 287 -6.81 -15.66 -25.20
C PHE A 287 -7.30 -14.25 -24.93
N PHE A 288 -8.61 -14.05 -24.95
CA PHE A 288 -9.27 -12.78 -24.74
C PHE A 288 -10.17 -12.83 -23.52
N ASN A 289 -10.18 -11.76 -22.76
CA ASN A 289 -11.25 -11.49 -21.81
C ASN A 289 -12.41 -10.81 -22.56
N THR A 290 -13.50 -11.54 -22.80
CA THR A 290 -14.61 -11.01 -23.58
C THR A 290 -15.48 -10.02 -22.79
N ASN A 291 -15.35 -9.98 -21.45
CA ASN A 291 -16.09 -9.04 -20.60
C ASN A 291 -15.62 -7.58 -20.82
N ASP A 292 -14.33 -7.36 -20.94
CA ASP A 292 -13.72 -6.05 -21.16
C ASP A 292 -13.06 -5.91 -22.54
N GLN A 293 -13.18 -6.93 -23.38
CA GLN A 293 -12.65 -7.02 -24.75
C GLN A 293 -11.12 -6.85 -24.81
N SER A 294 -10.42 -7.26 -23.77
CA SER A 294 -8.96 -7.16 -23.71
C SER A 294 -8.27 -8.45 -24.13
N LEU A 295 -7.11 -8.32 -24.77
CA LEU A 295 -6.20 -9.43 -25.01
C LEU A 295 -5.55 -9.85 -23.69
N ILE A 296 -5.72 -11.11 -23.28
CA ILE A 296 -5.03 -11.67 -22.12
C ILE A 296 -3.60 -12.01 -22.50
N HIS A 297 -3.45 -12.87 -23.53
CA HIS A 297 -2.14 -13.29 -24.02
C HIS A 297 -2.22 -13.98 -25.36
N THR A 298 -1.14 -13.88 -26.14
CA THR A 298 -0.94 -14.66 -27.39
C THR A 298 0.31 -15.52 -27.25
N LEU A 299 0.16 -16.81 -27.49
CA LEU A 299 1.27 -17.74 -27.62
C LEU A 299 1.64 -17.91 -29.09
N THR A 300 2.95 -17.93 -29.35
CA THR A 300 3.49 -18.25 -30.69
C THR A 300 4.20 -19.58 -30.62
N CYS A 301 3.81 -20.53 -31.45
CA CYS A 301 4.36 -21.88 -31.47
C CYS A 301 4.12 -22.54 -32.84
N GLN A 302 4.85 -23.59 -33.14
CA GLN A 302 4.48 -24.44 -34.24
C GLN A 302 3.54 -25.54 -33.78
N PHE A 303 2.37 -25.64 -34.42
CA PHE A 303 1.42 -26.70 -34.14
C PHE A 303 1.68 -27.90 -35.04
N GLU A 304 1.54 -29.08 -34.45
CA GLU A 304 1.64 -30.35 -35.15
C GLU A 304 0.44 -31.24 -34.78
N GLY A 305 -0.10 -31.91 -35.78
CA GLY A 305 -1.21 -32.84 -35.57
C GLY A 305 -2.53 -32.20 -35.32
N LEU A 306 -3.51 -32.99 -34.92
CA LEU A 306 -4.88 -32.57 -34.65
C LEU A 306 -4.96 -31.89 -33.27
N LEU A 307 -5.45 -30.66 -33.23
CA LEU A 307 -5.73 -29.90 -32.00
C LEU A 307 -7.20 -29.95 -31.68
N ARG A 308 -7.56 -30.23 -30.41
CA ARG A 308 -8.95 -30.20 -29.95
C ARG A 308 -9.14 -29.12 -28.89
N PRO A 309 -10.23 -28.37 -28.92
CA PRO A 309 -10.62 -27.53 -27.78
C PRO A 309 -10.67 -28.36 -26.50
N TYR A 310 -10.07 -27.83 -25.43
CA TYR A 310 -9.85 -28.53 -24.16
C TYR A 310 -10.42 -27.71 -23.01
N ILE A 311 -11.15 -28.39 -22.13
CA ILE A 311 -11.66 -27.84 -20.89
C ILE A 311 -11.27 -28.77 -19.74
N GLN A 312 -10.70 -28.19 -18.69
CA GLN A 312 -10.52 -28.83 -17.39
C GLN A 312 -11.30 -28.04 -16.35
N HIS A 313 -12.08 -28.73 -15.53
CA HIS A 313 -12.88 -28.13 -14.47
C HIS A 313 -12.63 -28.88 -13.17
N VAL A 314 -11.96 -28.20 -12.23
CA VAL A 314 -11.68 -28.73 -10.89
C VAL A 314 -12.37 -27.83 -9.87
N ILE A 315 -13.46 -28.34 -9.28
CA ILE A 315 -14.12 -27.66 -8.16
C ILE A 315 -13.41 -28.07 -6.88
N TYR A 316 -12.90 -27.11 -6.13
CA TYR A 316 -12.27 -27.28 -4.84
C TYR A 316 -13.25 -27.04 -3.68
N ASP A 317 -14.19 -26.09 -3.85
CA ASP A 317 -15.27 -25.82 -2.89
C ASP A 317 -16.63 -26.24 -3.45
N GLU A 318 -17.32 -27.13 -2.75
CA GLU A 318 -18.60 -27.69 -3.15
C GLU A 318 -19.74 -26.65 -3.27
N LYS A 319 -19.56 -25.47 -2.66
CA LYS A 319 -20.59 -24.42 -2.65
C LYS A 319 -20.55 -23.50 -3.88
N ASN A 320 -19.45 -23.49 -4.64
CA ASN A 320 -19.18 -22.49 -5.67
C ASN A 320 -19.03 -23.04 -7.10
N GLY A 321 -19.31 -24.32 -7.35
CA GLY A 321 -19.17 -24.90 -8.67
C GLY A 321 -20.29 -24.50 -9.61
N THR A 322 -20.09 -23.46 -10.43
CA THR A 322 -20.99 -23.14 -11.56
C THR A 322 -20.62 -23.97 -12.78
N PRO A 323 -21.58 -24.30 -13.65
CA PRO A 323 -21.27 -24.95 -14.92
C PRO A 323 -20.31 -24.13 -15.76
N ILE A 324 -19.39 -24.81 -16.47
CA ILE A 324 -18.61 -24.22 -17.56
C ILE A 324 -19.30 -24.57 -18.86
N PHE A 325 -19.47 -23.62 -19.77
CA PHE A 325 -20.14 -23.91 -21.02
C PHE A 325 -19.51 -23.19 -22.22
N ILE A 326 -19.63 -23.83 -23.38
CA ILE A 326 -19.23 -23.26 -24.66
C ILE A 326 -20.35 -22.36 -25.14
N CYS A 327 -20.06 -21.07 -25.29
CA CYS A 327 -21.04 -20.08 -25.71
C CYS A 327 -21.33 -20.19 -27.22
N PRO A 328 -22.58 -20.01 -27.64
CA PRO A 328 -22.84 -19.72 -29.02
C PRO A 328 -22.23 -18.35 -29.36
N VAL A 329 -21.43 -18.31 -30.41
CA VAL A 329 -20.91 -17.02 -30.91
C VAL A 329 -21.95 -16.49 -31.87
N SER A 330 -22.82 -15.60 -31.39
CA SER A 330 -23.72 -14.88 -32.29
C SER A 330 -22.92 -13.89 -33.11
N TRP A 331 -23.00 -13.97 -34.42
CA TRP A 331 -22.57 -12.88 -35.29
C TRP A 331 -23.43 -11.67 -34.90
N GLY A 332 -22.80 -10.66 -34.29
CA GLY A 332 -23.49 -9.40 -34.06
C GLY A 332 -23.96 -8.88 -35.41
N SER A 333 -25.27 -8.89 -35.65
CA SER A 333 -25.87 -7.98 -36.62
C SER A 333 -25.54 -6.59 -36.03
N GLU A 334 -24.47 -5.97 -36.52
CA GLU A 334 -24.31 -4.54 -36.40
C GLU A 334 -25.61 -3.94 -36.92
N ARG A 335 -26.44 -3.40 -36.06
CA ARG A 335 -27.44 -2.43 -36.49
C ARG A 335 -26.57 -1.30 -37.07
N GLU A 336 -26.58 -1.21 -38.40
CA GLU A 336 -26.23 0.01 -39.08
C GLU A 336 -27.14 1.07 -38.46
N ASP A 337 -26.56 1.97 -37.66
CA ASP A 337 -27.22 3.18 -37.26
C ASP A 337 -27.50 3.96 -38.55
N PRO A 338 -28.75 4.29 -38.84
CA PRO A 338 -29.07 5.08 -40.03
C PRO A 338 -28.48 6.46 -39.86
N ALA A 339 -27.75 6.93 -40.86
CA ALA A 339 -27.11 8.21 -41.03
C ALA A 339 -28.04 9.41 -40.78
#